data_8f56c19b2a43431a75d12cf043961d2b
#
_entry.id   8f56c19b2a43431a75d12cf043961d2b
#
_cell.length_a   1.000
_cell.length_b   1.000
_cell.length_c   1.000
_cell.angle_alpha   90.00
_cell.angle_beta   90.00
_cell.angle_gamma   90.00
#
_symmetry.space_group_name_H-M   'P 1'
#
loop_
_entity.id
_entity.type
_entity.pdbx_description
1 polymer ?
#
loop_
_entity_poly.entity_id
_entity_poly.type
_entity_poly.pdbx_seq_one_letter_code
_entity_poly.pdbx_strand_id
1 'polypeptide(L)'
;MREVILADAVTRPPPSAKRVPVLSFSLESQSGSVAMMTQPVTELLEIDDLAPEPQEEWQRMLRFVGFGPETRRAALPTVETLLKAAHEMVVETYDYLAHVPETAAVLGWESAVDPVHLEERRRFFTVWLSRTLALDTSDEFALDLYRAGTFHAADGPRRIHTPEAYVTGSIGLMLGAFSDRMTRAQLPGAVIGPAMSAWSRFLSAQLNQMLFGYRLAMDMKRGAAAIRCAFFGRLRALVDTSEIVIHTHEGAPVRDVLRKLFNYYPRARAEALERRWQSHERQNSAWADLTSTYLPRYGWRVLLNGRDLEYAGGFSARLGKADELSIFPPGR
;
A
#
# COMPACT_ATOMS: atom_id res chain seq x y z
N MET A 1 -33.31 -39.03 9.91
CA MET A 1 -33.83 -39.27 11.28
C MET A 1 -32.66 -39.43 12.21
N ARG A 2 -32.29 -38.37 12.94
CA ARG A 2 -31.78 -38.35 14.31
C ARG A 2 -31.34 -36.90 14.60
N GLU A 3 -32.19 -36.25 15.38
CA GLU A 3 -31.92 -34.98 16.08
C GLU A 3 -30.82 -35.21 17.13
N VAL A 4 -29.94 -34.23 17.31
CA VAL A 4 -29.07 -34.11 18.49
C VAL A 4 -29.20 -32.69 19.02
N ILE A 5 -29.96 -32.58 20.01
CA ILE A 5 -30.08 -31.80 21.24
C ILE A 5 -28.96 -30.80 21.47
N LEU A 6 -29.37 -29.51 21.51
CA LEU A 6 -28.65 -28.39 22.13
C LEU A 6 -28.78 -28.48 23.65
N ALA A 7 -27.68 -28.50 24.36
CA ALA A 7 -27.65 -28.39 25.82
C ALA A 7 -27.24 -26.97 26.25
N ASP A 8 -28.03 -26.45 27.17
CA ASP A 8 -27.94 -25.14 27.85
C ASP A 8 -26.57 -24.92 28.54
N ALA A 9 -25.95 -23.77 28.23
CA ALA A 9 -24.88 -23.23 29.04
C ALA A 9 -25.40 -22.07 29.89
N VAL A 10 -25.50 -22.29 31.17
CA VAL A 10 -25.92 -21.38 32.23
C VAL A 10 -24.98 -20.17 32.30
N THR A 11 -25.55 -19.00 32.12
CA THR A 11 -24.93 -17.69 32.30
C THR A 11 -24.74 -17.36 33.77
N ARG A 12 -23.48 -17.17 34.20
CA ARG A 12 -23.13 -16.49 35.46
C ARG A 12 -22.87 -15.00 35.18
N PRO A 13 -23.40 -14.06 35.96
CA PRO A 13 -23.07 -12.64 35.84
C PRO A 13 -21.68 -12.34 36.42
N PRO A 14 -20.94 -11.37 35.85
CA PRO A 14 -19.65 -10.95 36.39
C PRO A 14 -19.78 -10.11 37.67
N PRO A 15 -18.74 -10.09 38.53
CA PRO A 15 -18.76 -9.37 39.80
C PRO A 15 -18.71 -7.85 39.58
N SER A 16 -19.44 -7.13 40.45
CA SER A 16 -19.61 -5.69 40.48
C SER A 16 -18.27 -4.93 40.57
N ALA A 17 -18.03 -4.05 39.60
CA ALA A 17 -16.92 -3.10 39.63
C ALA A 17 -17.23 -1.96 40.60
N LYS A 18 -16.32 -1.69 41.53
CA LYS A 18 -16.36 -0.55 42.47
C LYS A 18 -16.28 0.77 41.69
N ARG A 19 -17.23 1.64 41.94
CA ARG A 19 -17.25 3.02 41.41
C ARG A 19 -16.11 3.83 42.03
N VAL A 20 -15.28 4.44 41.17
CA VAL A 20 -14.32 5.47 41.54
C VAL A 20 -15.09 6.82 41.47
N PRO A 21 -14.97 7.73 42.46
CA PRO A 21 -15.71 8.99 42.43
C PRO A 21 -15.13 9.93 41.38
N VAL A 22 -16.04 10.48 40.56
CA VAL A 22 -15.73 11.57 39.63
C VAL A 22 -15.74 12.87 40.41
N LEU A 23 -14.61 13.54 40.48
CA LEU A 23 -14.50 14.91 41.01
C LEU A 23 -15.09 15.88 39.99
N SER A 24 -16.25 16.44 40.28
CA SER A 24 -16.86 17.55 39.55
C SER A 24 -16.19 18.87 39.94
N PHE A 25 -15.50 19.49 39.00
CA PHE A 25 -15.08 20.89 39.13
C PHE A 25 -16.15 21.78 38.54
N SER A 26 -16.81 22.57 39.42
CA SER A 26 -17.65 23.70 39.03
C SER A 26 -16.75 24.88 38.69
N LEU A 27 -16.78 25.35 37.45
CA LEU A 27 -16.17 26.62 37.05
C LEU A 27 -17.25 27.70 37.06
N GLU A 28 -17.12 28.63 38.02
CA GLU A 28 -17.88 29.88 38.07
C GLU A 28 -17.51 30.78 36.90
N SER A 29 -18.56 31.33 36.28
CA SER A 29 -18.47 32.30 35.21
C SER A 29 -17.93 33.65 35.70
N GLN A 30 -16.80 34.09 35.16
CA GLN A 30 -16.46 35.51 35.12
C GLN A 30 -16.46 36.02 33.69
N SER A 31 -17.35 36.93 33.42
CA SER A 31 -17.45 37.73 32.21
C SER A 31 -16.24 38.66 32.08
N GLY A 32 -15.55 38.62 30.97
CA GLY A 32 -14.57 39.65 30.64
C GLY A 32 -13.76 39.34 29.42
N SER A 33 -13.91 40.14 28.41
CA SER A 33 -13.01 40.34 27.24
C SER A 33 -13.06 39.27 26.16
N VAL A 34 -13.62 39.64 25.03
CA VAL A 34 -13.51 38.92 23.73
C VAL A 34 -12.04 38.88 23.31
N ALA A 35 -11.31 37.89 23.78
CA ALA A 35 -10.11 37.45 23.10
C ALA A 35 -10.58 36.66 21.89
N MET A 36 -10.37 37.21 20.71
CA MET A 36 -10.35 36.45 19.47
C MET A 36 -9.32 35.32 19.69
N MET A 37 -9.78 34.14 20.15
CA MET A 37 -8.96 32.94 20.16
C MET A 37 -8.69 32.62 18.72
N THR A 38 -7.51 32.99 18.21
CA THR A 38 -6.90 32.39 17.07
C THR A 38 -6.83 30.89 17.35
N GLN A 39 -7.68 30.11 16.68
CA GLN A 39 -7.56 28.64 16.71
C GLN A 39 -6.12 28.28 16.38
N PRO A 40 -5.51 27.30 17.06
CA PRO A 40 -4.14 26.93 16.77
C PRO A 40 -4.06 26.52 15.31
N VAL A 41 -3.13 27.11 14.58
CA VAL A 41 -2.83 26.89 13.16
C VAL A 41 -2.69 25.40 12.82
N THR A 42 -2.47 24.56 13.79
CA THR A 42 -2.32 23.10 13.70
C THR A 42 -3.57 22.39 13.14
N GLU A 43 -4.79 22.85 13.41
CA GLU A 43 -6.02 22.20 12.93
C GLU A 43 -6.24 22.38 11.41
N LEU A 44 -5.69 23.44 10.82
CA LEU A 44 -5.82 23.70 9.37
C LEU A 44 -4.90 22.81 8.51
N LEU A 45 -3.92 22.15 9.12
CA LEU A 45 -2.85 21.43 8.45
C LEU A 45 -2.89 19.90 8.66
N GLU A 46 -3.97 19.35 9.20
CA GLU A 46 -4.10 17.89 9.35
C GLU A 46 -4.38 17.22 8.00
N ILE A 47 -3.67 16.11 7.74
CA ILE A 47 -3.92 15.25 6.58
C ILE A 47 -4.47 13.92 7.10
N ASP A 48 -5.73 13.67 6.78
CA ASP A 48 -6.43 12.44 7.10
C ASP A 48 -6.30 11.39 5.98
N ASP A 49 -6.70 10.16 6.27
CA ASP A 49 -6.87 9.07 5.30
C ASP A 49 -5.62 8.71 4.51
N LEU A 50 -4.45 8.81 5.11
CA LEU A 50 -3.26 8.25 4.50
C LEU A 50 -3.30 6.71 4.52
N ALA A 51 -3.00 6.12 3.39
CA ALA A 51 -2.86 4.67 3.26
C ALA A 51 -1.78 4.13 4.23
N PRO A 52 -1.87 2.88 4.69
CA PRO A 52 -0.81 2.26 5.49
C PRO A 52 0.53 2.32 4.76
N GLU A 53 1.63 2.24 5.48
CA GLU A 53 2.92 2.06 4.82
C GLU A 53 3.02 0.69 4.14
N PRO A 54 3.76 0.55 3.03
CA PRO A 54 3.86 -0.72 2.30
C PRO A 54 4.26 -1.89 3.19
N GLN A 55 5.14 -1.68 4.17
CA GLN A 55 5.55 -2.71 5.13
C GLN A 55 4.42 -3.07 6.10
N GLU A 56 3.66 -2.08 6.59
CA GLU A 56 2.50 -2.31 7.46
C GLU A 56 1.41 -3.12 6.73
N GLU A 57 1.13 -2.75 5.48
CA GLU A 57 0.18 -3.47 4.62
C GLU A 57 0.61 -4.91 4.39
N TRP A 58 1.88 -5.12 4.08
CA TRP A 58 2.48 -6.43 3.89
C TRP A 58 2.31 -7.34 5.11
N GLN A 59 2.72 -6.85 6.29
CA GLN A 59 2.60 -7.61 7.53
C GLN A 59 1.13 -7.87 7.92
N ARG A 60 0.24 -6.90 7.65
CA ARG A 60 -1.20 -7.07 7.84
C ARG A 60 -1.75 -8.19 6.96
N MET A 61 -1.37 -8.20 5.68
CA MET A 61 -1.85 -9.20 4.73
C MET A 61 -1.30 -10.59 5.02
N LEU A 62 -0.02 -10.74 5.36
CA LEU A 62 0.55 -12.03 5.77
C LEU A 62 -0.21 -12.64 6.96
N ARG A 63 -0.55 -11.82 7.96
CA ARG A 63 -1.37 -12.27 9.10
C ARG A 63 -2.80 -12.64 8.66
N PHE A 64 -3.42 -11.82 7.81
CA PHE A 64 -4.79 -12.05 7.33
C PHE A 64 -4.93 -13.38 6.58
N VAL A 65 -4.00 -13.69 5.67
CA VAL A 65 -4.02 -14.96 4.93
C VAL A 65 -3.49 -16.13 5.76
N GLY A 66 -3.06 -15.92 6.99
CA GLY A 66 -2.51 -16.95 7.88
C GLY A 66 -1.18 -17.53 7.39
N PHE A 67 -0.31 -16.70 6.78
CA PHE A 67 1.04 -17.11 6.36
C PHE A 67 2.02 -16.99 7.54
N GLY A 68 1.93 -17.94 8.46
CA GLY A 68 2.79 -18.03 9.64
C GLY A 68 3.83 -19.17 9.53
N PRO A 69 4.55 -19.45 10.63
CA PRO A 69 5.60 -20.49 10.64
C PRO A 69 5.15 -21.88 10.20
N GLU A 70 3.92 -22.29 10.54
CA GLU A 70 3.38 -23.60 10.13
C GLU A 70 3.08 -23.66 8.64
N THR A 71 2.44 -22.62 8.11
CA THR A 71 2.16 -22.52 6.66
C THR A 71 3.47 -22.49 5.88
N ARG A 72 4.47 -21.73 6.34
CA ARG A 72 5.80 -21.71 5.75
C ARG A 72 6.46 -23.09 5.74
N ARG A 73 6.38 -23.85 6.85
CA ARG A 73 6.89 -25.22 6.91
C ARG A 73 6.25 -26.16 5.88
N ALA A 74 4.98 -25.96 5.57
CA ALA A 74 4.30 -26.76 4.55
C ALA A 74 4.83 -26.52 3.13
N ALA A 75 5.34 -25.34 2.81
CA ALA A 75 5.96 -25.04 1.51
C ALA A 75 7.38 -25.59 1.37
N LEU A 76 8.16 -25.64 2.46
CA LEU A 76 9.59 -25.99 2.42
C LEU A 76 9.94 -27.27 1.67
N PRO A 77 9.21 -28.41 1.79
CA PRO A 77 9.54 -29.64 1.08
C PRO A 77 9.51 -29.52 -0.45
N THR A 78 8.86 -28.48 -0.99
CA THR A 78 8.69 -28.27 -2.43
C THR A 78 9.69 -27.27 -3.02
N VAL A 79 10.37 -26.50 -2.17
CA VAL A 79 11.27 -25.40 -2.59
C VAL A 79 12.38 -25.90 -3.53
N GLU A 80 13.06 -27.00 -3.20
CA GLU A 80 14.13 -27.55 -4.00
C GLU A 80 13.65 -27.94 -5.41
N THR A 81 12.48 -28.59 -5.49
CA THR A 81 11.86 -28.99 -6.76
C THR A 81 11.52 -27.77 -7.62
N LEU A 82 10.91 -26.76 -7.02
CA LEU A 82 10.55 -25.52 -7.72
C LEU A 82 11.78 -24.71 -8.12
N LEU A 83 12.82 -24.68 -7.28
CA LEU A 83 14.06 -23.96 -7.56
C LEU A 83 14.82 -24.58 -8.75
N LYS A 84 14.86 -25.91 -8.84
CA LYS A 84 15.45 -26.62 -10.00
C LYS A 84 14.72 -26.28 -11.31
N ALA A 85 13.42 -26.04 -11.27
CA ALA A 85 12.59 -25.69 -12.41
C ALA A 85 12.45 -24.17 -12.64
N ALA A 86 13.05 -23.31 -11.80
CA ALA A 86 12.80 -21.87 -11.81
C ALA A 86 13.11 -21.21 -13.15
N HIS A 87 14.26 -21.54 -13.76
CA HIS A 87 14.63 -20.99 -15.07
C HIS A 87 13.62 -21.36 -16.15
N GLU A 88 13.22 -22.62 -16.21
CA GLU A 88 12.25 -23.12 -17.18
C GLU A 88 10.88 -22.46 -16.99
N MET A 89 10.41 -22.29 -15.74
CA MET A 89 9.18 -21.57 -15.45
C MET A 89 9.23 -20.11 -15.95
N VAL A 90 10.35 -19.42 -15.79
CA VAL A 90 10.53 -18.05 -16.31
C VAL A 90 10.42 -18.02 -17.83
N VAL A 91 11.12 -18.92 -18.53
CA VAL A 91 11.09 -18.99 -19.99
C VAL A 91 9.68 -19.30 -20.49
N GLU A 92 9.07 -20.36 -20.00
CA GLU A 92 7.71 -20.79 -20.41
C GLU A 92 6.65 -19.71 -20.16
N THR A 93 6.77 -18.97 -19.04
CA THR A 93 5.84 -17.88 -18.74
C THR A 93 5.92 -16.79 -19.81
N TYR A 94 7.10 -16.34 -20.19
CA TYR A 94 7.22 -15.30 -21.21
C TYR A 94 6.93 -15.79 -22.61
N ASP A 95 7.25 -17.06 -22.93
CA ASP A 95 6.85 -17.69 -24.19
C ASP A 95 5.31 -17.76 -24.29
N TYR A 96 4.63 -18.12 -23.21
CA TYR A 96 3.17 -18.07 -23.15
C TYR A 96 2.63 -16.65 -23.35
N LEU A 97 3.15 -15.66 -22.60
CA LEU A 97 2.70 -14.26 -22.69
C LEU A 97 2.93 -13.65 -24.08
N ALA A 98 3.98 -14.05 -24.78
CA ALA A 98 4.26 -13.61 -26.14
C ALA A 98 3.26 -14.19 -27.17
N HIS A 99 2.67 -15.36 -26.90
CA HIS A 99 1.70 -16.02 -27.78
C HIS A 99 0.23 -15.62 -27.51
N VAL A 100 -0.06 -14.97 -26.38
CA VAL A 100 -1.38 -14.41 -26.08
C VAL A 100 -1.47 -13.01 -26.68
N PRO A 101 -2.36 -12.76 -27.67
CA PRO A 101 -2.38 -11.49 -28.41
C PRO A 101 -2.48 -10.25 -27.52
N GLU A 102 -3.29 -10.32 -26.48
CA GLU A 102 -3.52 -9.18 -25.56
C GLU A 102 -2.27 -8.85 -24.73
N THR A 103 -1.54 -9.86 -24.26
CA THR A 103 -0.30 -9.63 -23.50
C THR A 103 0.86 -9.27 -24.40
N ALA A 104 0.93 -9.82 -25.62
CA ALA A 104 1.87 -9.39 -26.64
C ALA A 104 1.67 -7.90 -26.97
N ALA A 105 0.42 -7.45 -27.13
CA ALA A 105 0.09 -6.04 -27.34
C ALA A 105 0.51 -5.15 -26.16
N VAL A 106 0.24 -5.56 -24.91
CA VAL A 106 0.67 -4.83 -23.72
C VAL A 106 2.20 -4.68 -23.68
N LEU A 107 2.95 -5.69 -24.12
CA LEU A 107 4.40 -5.70 -24.13
C LEU A 107 5.02 -5.04 -25.38
N GLY A 108 4.18 -4.69 -26.37
CA GLY A 108 4.64 -4.13 -27.65
C GLY A 108 5.31 -5.19 -28.55
N TRP A 109 4.84 -6.44 -28.48
CA TRP A 109 5.41 -7.59 -29.18
C TRP A 109 4.50 -8.14 -30.28
N GLU A 110 3.50 -7.39 -30.74
CA GLU A 110 2.52 -7.83 -31.74
C GLU A 110 3.17 -8.23 -33.09
N SER A 111 4.24 -7.52 -33.47
CA SER A 111 4.95 -7.79 -34.72
C SER A 111 6.16 -8.70 -34.53
N ALA A 112 6.90 -8.53 -33.44
CA ALA A 112 8.06 -9.32 -33.08
C ALA A 112 8.44 -9.07 -31.62
N VAL A 113 8.95 -10.11 -30.96
CA VAL A 113 9.46 -9.99 -29.59
C VAL A 113 10.78 -9.21 -29.61
N ASP A 114 10.84 -8.12 -28.83
CA ASP A 114 12.09 -7.39 -28.56
C ASP A 114 12.99 -8.23 -27.62
N PRO A 115 14.13 -8.74 -28.08
CA PRO A 115 14.97 -9.64 -27.28
C PRO A 115 15.59 -8.95 -26.06
N VAL A 116 15.88 -7.64 -26.15
CA VAL A 116 16.42 -6.87 -25.02
C VAL A 116 15.36 -6.71 -23.95
N HIS A 117 14.14 -6.35 -24.36
CA HIS A 117 13.01 -6.23 -23.44
C HIS A 117 12.65 -7.57 -22.80
N LEU A 118 12.64 -8.66 -23.60
CA LEU A 118 12.38 -10.01 -23.07
C LEU A 118 13.38 -10.40 -21.97
N GLU A 119 14.68 -10.13 -22.21
CA GLU A 119 15.73 -10.45 -21.23
C GLU A 119 15.61 -9.62 -19.95
N GLU A 120 15.30 -8.33 -20.07
CA GLU A 120 14.99 -7.49 -18.91
C GLU A 120 13.83 -8.06 -18.09
N ARG A 121 12.75 -8.47 -18.76
CA ARG A 121 11.57 -9.06 -18.09
C ARG A 121 11.90 -10.38 -17.41
N ARG A 122 12.62 -11.28 -18.09
CA ARG A 122 13.07 -12.55 -17.53
C ARG A 122 13.94 -12.32 -16.29
N ARG A 123 14.85 -11.35 -16.34
CA ARG A 123 15.70 -11.00 -15.20
C ARG A 123 14.87 -10.54 -13.99
N PHE A 124 13.95 -9.61 -14.17
CA PHE A 124 13.08 -9.13 -13.06
C PHE A 124 12.25 -10.27 -12.48
N PHE A 125 11.68 -11.10 -13.33
CA PHE A 125 10.88 -12.23 -12.90
C PHE A 125 11.73 -13.28 -12.15
N THR A 126 12.96 -13.55 -12.60
CA THR A 126 13.90 -14.45 -11.92
C THR A 126 14.22 -13.96 -10.51
N VAL A 127 14.47 -12.67 -10.34
CA VAL A 127 14.71 -12.07 -9.01
C VAL A 127 13.48 -12.22 -8.11
N TRP A 128 12.30 -11.89 -8.61
CA TRP A 128 11.05 -12.06 -7.87
C TRP A 128 10.80 -13.54 -7.50
N LEU A 129 10.95 -14.45 -8.45
CA LEU A 129 10.73 -15.88 -8.23
C LEU A 129 11.72 -16.45 -7.19
N SER A 130 12.99 -16.03 -7.26
CA SER A 130 14.01 -16.45 -6.29
C SER A 130 13.66 -16.04 -4.86
N ARG A 131 13.22 -14.79 -4.67
CA ARG A 131 12.76 -14.30 -3.36
C ARG A 131 11.47 -15.00 -2.90
N THR A 132 10.55 -15.26 -3.83
CA THR A 132 9.32 -16.03 -3.55
C THR A 132 9.66 -17.43 -3.06
N LEU A 133 10.55 -18.17 -3.76
CA LEU A 133 10.96 -19.51 -3.39
C LEU A 133 11.80 -19.55 -2.10
N ALA A 134 12.50 -18.47 -1.77
CA ALA A 134 13.15 -18.28 -0.47
C ALA A 134 12.14 -18.02 0.67
N LEU A 135 10.85 -17.89 0.36
CA LEU A 135 9.78 -17.52 1.31
C LEU A 135 10.12 -16.22 2.04
N ASP A 136 10.62 -15.23 1.30
CA ASP A 136 11.06 -13.94 1.84
C ASP A 136 9.86 -13.11 2.31
N THR A 137 9.83 -12.77 3.59
CA THR A 137 8.78 -11.97 4.23
C THR A 137 9.31 -10.63 4.74
N SER A 138 10.51 -10.23 4.28
CA SER A 138 11.17 -9.00 4.73
C SER A 138 10.46 -7.74 4.25
N ASP A 139 10.75 -6.63 4.92
CA ASP A 139 10.27 -5.31 4.55
C ASP A 139 10.85 -4.83 3.21
N GLU A 140 12.06 -5.26 2.86
CA GLU A 140 12.66 -4.99 1.55
C GLU A 140 11.86 -5.67 0.43
N PHE A 141 11.43 -6.92 0.63
CA PHE A 141 10.60 -7.60 -0.34
C PHE A 141 9.22 -6.94 -0.49
N ALA A 142 8.64 -6.47 0.61
CA ALA A 142 7.41 -5.69 0.58
C ALA A 142 7.53 -4.44 -0.30
N LEU A 143 8.64 -3.71 -0.18
CA LEU A 143 8.91 -2.52 -1.00
C LEU A 143 9.16 -2.86 -2.47
N ASP A 144 9.82 -3.99 -2.78
CA ASP A 144 10.04 -4.43 -4.16
C ASP A 144 8.73 -4.85 -4.82
N LEU A 145 7.85 -5.56 -4.11
CA LEU A 145 6.51 -5.89 -4.61
C LEU A 145 5.65 -4.64 -4.83
N TYR A 146 5.69 -3.70 -3.89
CA TYR A 146 5.03 -2.40 -4.04
C TYR A 146 5.51 -1.68 -5.30
N ARG A 147 6.85 -1.59 -5.50
CA ARG A 147 7.46 -0.97 -6.68
C ARG A 147 7.09 -1.71 -7.97
N ALA A 148 7.08 -3.05 -7.96
CA ALA A 148 6.61 -3.83 -9.11
C ALA A 148 5.18 -3.45 -9.49
N GLY A 149 4.30 -3.23 -8.51
CA GLY A 149 2.95 -2.73 -8.73
C GLY A 149 2.92 -1.35 -9.42
N THR A 150 3.73 -0.39 -8.97
CA THR A 150 3.83 0.93 -9.62
C THR A 150 4.33 0.82 -11.06
N PHE A 151 5.26 -0.10 -11.33
CA PHE A 151 5.78 -0.35 -12.68
C PHE A 151 4.70 -0.91 -13.62
N HIS A 152 3.83 -1.80 -13.13
CA HIS A 152 2.67 -2.27 -13.90
C HIS A 152 1.66 -1.14 -14.20
N ALA A 153 1.60 -0.11 -13.38
CA ALA A 153 0.82 1.10 -13.61
C ALA A 153 1.52 2.15 -14.53
N ALA A 154 2.50 1.76 -15.32
CA ALA A 154 3.30 2.58 -16.24
C ALA A 154 4.30 3.54 -15.58
N ASP A 155 4.69 3.33 -14.33
CA ASP A 155 5.73 4.13 -13.68
C ASP A 155 7.13 3.50 -13.77
N GLY A 156 7.26 2.39 -14.47
CA GLY A 156 8.54 1.76 -14.79
C GLY A 156 9.29 2.47 -15.93
N PRO A 157 10.58 2.12 -16.15
CA PRO A 157 11.43 2.75 -17.15
C PRO A 157 10.86 2.74 -18.57
N ARG A 158 10.13 1.69 -18.94
CA ARG A 158 9.49 1.57 -20.26
C ARG A 158 8.08 2.14 -20.35
N ARG A 159 7.53 2.64 -19.26
CA ARG A 159 6.16 3.21 -19.15
C ARG A 159 5.06 2.30 -19.71
N ILE A 160 5.22 0.99 -19.54
CA ILE A 160 4.24 0.01 -20.01
C ILE A 160 3.13 -0.11 -18.96
N HIS A 161 1.91 0.14 -19.38
CA HIS A 161 0.73 -0.09 -18.55
C HIS A 161 0.23 -1.53 -18.72
N THR A 162 0.36 -2.33 -17.68
CA THR A 162 -0.18 -3.68 -17.63
C THR A 162 -1.53 -3.63 -16.89
N PRO A 163 -2.67 -3.93 -17.54
CA PRO A 163 -3.97 -3.93 -16.87
C PRO A 163 -3.99 -4.83 -15.63
N GLU A 164 -4.70 -4.39 -14.59
CA GLU A 164 -4.79 -5.09 -13.28
C GLU A 164 -5.20 -6.57 -13.44
N ALA A 165 -6.05 -6.86 -14.43
CA ALA A 165 -6.51 -8.23 -14.72
C ALA A 165 -5.34 -9.18 -15.07
N TYR A 166 -4.33 -8.72 -15.81
CA TYR A 166 -3.18 -9.54 -16.16
C TYR A 166 -2.21 -9.70 -14.98
N VAL A 167 -2.07 -8.69 -14.14
CA VAL A 167 -1.30 -8.81 -12.88
C VAL A 167 -1.94 -9.88 -11.98
N THR A 168 -3.27 -9.85 -11.86
CA THR A 168 -4.03 -10.84 -11.09
C THR A 168 -3.94 -12.22 -11.70
N GLY A 169 -4.12 -12.34 -13.02
CA GLY A 169 -4.07 -13.60 -13.75
C GLY A 169 -2.72 -14.30 -13.69
N SER A 170 -1.61 -13.52 -13.65
CA SER A 170 -0.26 -14.11 -13.59
C SER A 170 0.00 -14.89 -12.29
N ILE A 171 -0.69 -14.57 -11.20
CA ILE A 171 -0.61 -15.39 -9.98
C ILE A 171 -1.24 -16.77 -10.19
N GLY A 172 -2.35 -16.83 -10.95
CA GLY A 172 -2.96 -18.10 -11.34
C GLY A 172 -2.02 -18.95 -12.21
N LEU A 173 -1.34 -18.34 -13.19
CA LEU A 173 -0.31 -19.01 -14.00
C LEU A 173 0.81 -19.58 -13.13
N MET A 174 1.28 -18.83 -12.14
CA MET A 174 2.33 -19.30 -11.23
C MET A 174 1.88 -20.44 -10.34
N LEU A 175 0.66 -20.39 -9.81
CA LEU A 175 0.11 -21.49 -9.01
C LEU A 175 -0.03 -22.77 -9.86
N GLY A 176 -0.49 -22.64 -11.10
CA GLY A 176 -0.54 -23.74 -12.07
C GLY A 176 0.84 -24.33 -12.31
N ALA A 177 1.84 -23.48 -12.63
CA ALA A 177 3.22 -23.89 -12.85
C ALA A 177 3.81 -24.62 -11.63
N PHE A 178 3.60 -24.12 -10.41
CA PHE A 178 4.06 -24.79 -9.20
C PHE A 178 3.43 -26.17 -9.02
N SER A 179 2.12 -26.28 -9.23
CA SER A 179 1.40 -27.56 -9.16
C SER A 179 1.95 -28.58 -10.17
N ASP A 180 2.13 -28.15 -11.42
CA ASP A 180 2.64 -28.99 -12.50
C ASP A 180 4.05 -29.49 -12.22
N ARG A 181 4.96 -28.61 -11.73
CA ARG A 181 6.35 -29.01 -11.42
C ARG A 181 6.41 -30.03 -10.27
N MET A 182 5.61 -29.82 -9.22
CA MET A 182 5.53 -30.76 -8.10
C MET A 182 4.96 -32.12 -8.54
N THR A 183 3.95 -32.10 -9.40
CA THR A 183 3.33 -33.30 -9.93
C THR A 183 4.29 -34.07 -10.85
N ARG A 184 4.97 -33.40 -11.80
CA ARG A 184 5.97 -33.99 -12.68
C ARG A 184 7.16 -34.58 -11.91
N ALA A 185 7.52 -33.96 -10.78
CA ALA A 185 8.54 -34.47 -9.86
C ALA A 185 8.05 -35.63 -8.98
N GLN A 186 6.80 -36.07 -9.17
CA GLN A 186 6.17 -37.16 -8.43
C GLN A 186 6.18 -36.99 -6.90
N LEU A 187 6.07 -35.76 -6.42
CA LEU A 187 5.94 -35.52 -5.00
C LEU A 187 4.65 -36.16 -4.46
N PRO A 188 4.66 -36.71 -3.23
CA PRO A 188 3.46 -37.30 -2.64
C PRO A 188 2.31 -36.27 -2.53
N GLY A 189 1.08 -36.69 -2.80
CA GLY A 189 -0.11 -35.83 -2.63
C GLY A 189 -0.26 -35.22 -1.23
N ALA A 190 0.21 -35.96 -0.20
CA ALA A 190 0.27 -35.48 1.19
C ALA A 190 1.25 -34.30 1.38
N VAL A 191 2.20 -34.09 0.46
CA VAL A 191 3.12 -32.94 0.40
C VAL A 191 2.54 -31.82 -0.46
N ILE A 192 2.03 -32.18 -1.66
CA ILE A 192 1.55 -31.20 -2.65
C ILE A 192 0.38 -30.38 -2.08
N GLY A 193 -0.64 -31.01 -1.50
CA GLY A 193 -1.83 -30.32 -1.01
C GLY A 193 -1.55 -29.22 0.00
N PRO A 194 -0.88 -29.52 1.12
CA PRO A 194 -0.47 -28.49 2.09
C PRO A 194 0.46 -27.42 1.50
N ALA A 195 1.39 -27.80 0.64
CA ALA A 195 2.30 -26.86 -0.01
C ALA A 195 1.54 -25.90 -0.95
N MET A 196 0.59 -26.39 -1.77
CA MET A 196 -0.23 -25.53 -2.64
C MET A 196 -1.08 -24.56 -1.83
N SER A 197 -1.63 -24.98 -0.68
CA SER A 197 -2.30 -24.05 0.24
C SER A 197 -1.37 -22.96 0.74
N ALA A 198 -0.13 -23.30 1.09
CA ALA A 198 0.87 -22.34 1.55
C ALA A 198 1.28 -21.36 0.44
N TRP A 199 1.58 -21.87 -0.76
CA TRP A 199 1.93 -21.05 -1.92
C TRP A 199 0.78 -20.12 -2.34
N SER A 200 -0.46 -20.61 -2.34
CA SER A 200 -1.63 -19.79 -2.66
C SER A 200 -1.75 -18.61 -1.70
N ARG A 201 -1.62 -18.83 -0.38
CA ARG A 201 -1.64 -17.75 0.63
C ARG A 201 -0.52 -16.75 0.41
N PHE A 202 0.70 -17.23 0.18
CA PHE A 202 1.86 -16.37 0.03
C PHE A 202 1.80 -15.54 -1.27
N LEU A 203 1.43 -16.15 -2.38
CA LEU A 203 1.25 -15.45 -3.66
C LEU A 203 0.06 -14.47 -3.62
N SER A 204 -1.01 -14.79 -2.88
CA SER A 204 -2.12 -13.85 -2.69
C SER A 204 -1.70 -12.61 -1.88
N ALA A 205 -0.85 -12.78 -0.86
CA ALA A 205 -0.29 -11.65 -0.12
C ALA A 205 0.61 -10.78 -1.02
N GLN A 206 1.43 -11.40 -1.87
CA GLN A 206 2.27 -10.69 -2.84
C GLN A 206 1.42 -9.94 -3.88
N LEU A 207 0.37 -10.57 -4.39
CA LEU A 207 -0.58 -9.92 -5.30
C LEU A 207 -1.19 -8.68 -4.66
N ASN A 208 -1.68 -8.78 -3.42
CA ASN A 208 -2.23 -7.62 -2.71
C ASN A 208 -1.20 -6.49 -2.62
N GLN A 209 0.05 -6.81 -2.32
CA GLN A 209 1.11 -5.81 -2.20
C GLN A 209 1.43 -5.13 -3.55
N MET A 210 1.46 -5.90 -4.64
CA MET A 210 1.61 -5.33 -5.99
C MET A 210 0.39 -4.47 -6.38
N LEU A 211 -0.84 -4.94 -6.13
CA LEU A 211 -2.05 -4.16 -6.42
C LEU A 211 -2.16 -2.91 -5.55
N PHE A 212 -1.62 -2.93 -4.33
CA PHE A 212 -1.54 -1.75 -3.49
C PHE A 212 -0.69 -0.66 -4.15
N GLY A 213 0.54 -0.98 -4.60
CA GLY A 213 1.38 -0.05 -5.35
C GLY A 213 0.75 0.42 -6.66
N TYR A 214 0.14 -0.52 -7.41
CA TYR A 214 -0.56 -0.23 -8.65
C TYR A 214 -1.68 0.81 -8.46
N ARG A 215 -2.54 0.62 -7.47
CA ARG A 215 -3.67 1.52 -7.21
C ARG A 215 -3.23 2.90 -6.79
N LEU A 216 -2.18 3.02 -5.98
CA LEU A 216 -1.64 4.32 -5.59
C LEU A 216 -1.00 5.05 -6.79
N ALA A 217 -0.30 4.34 -7.67
CA ALA A 217 0.22 4.90 -8.92
C ALA A 217 -0.91 5.37 -9.87
N MET A 218 -1.99 4.60 -9.98
CA MET A 218 -3.16 5.00 -10.77
C MET A 218 -3.90 6.18 -10.14
N ASP A 219 -3.94 6.28 -8.79
CA ASP A 219 -4.56 7.42 -8.10
C ASP A 219 -3.80 8.73 -8.39
N MET A 220 -2.47 8.70 -8.49
CA MET A 220 -1.66 9.86 -8.89
C MET A 220 -2.05 10.43 -10.26
N LYS A 221 -2.59 9.61 -11.15
CA LYS A 221 -2.95 9.93 -12.54
C LYS A 221 -4.44 10.22 -12.73
N ARG A 222 -5.24 10.12 -11.65
CA ARG A 222 -6.70 10.27 -11.73
C ARG A 222 -7.14 11.70 -11.52
N GLY A 223 -7.82 12.28 -12.52
CA GLY A 223 -8.43 13.59 -12.45
C GLY A 223 -8.13 14.45 -13.69
N ALA A 224 -8.90 15.53 -13.87
CA ALA A 224 -8.82 16.43 -15.02
C ALA A 224 -7.88 17.62 -14.78
N ALA A 225 -7.59 17.97 -13.52
CA ALA A 225 -6.66 19.04 -13.17
C ALA A 225 -5.26 18.47 -12.93
N ALA A 226 -4.25 18.98 -13.59
CA ALA A 226 -2.86 18.58 -13.49
C ALA A 226 -2.10 19.59 -12.62
N ILE A 227 -1.73 19.18 -11.41
CA ILE A 227 -1.05 20.04 -10.42
C ILE A 227 0.43 19.71 -10.45
N ARG A 228 1.25 20.73 -10.69
CA ARG A 228 2.70 20.61 -10.66
C ARG A 228 3.19 20.69 -9.21
N CYS A 229 3.96 19.69 -8.78
CA CYS A 229 4.55 19.62 -7.45
C CYS A 229 6.07 19.66 -7.56
N ALA A 230 6.70 20.75 -7.11
CA ALA A 230 8.15 20.92 -7.11
C ALA A 230 8.72 20.61 -5.72
N PHE A 231 9.83 19.84 -5.66
CA PHE A 231 10.47 19.38 -4.44
C PHE A 231 11.81 20.04 -4.20
N PHE A 232 12.07 20.38 -2.95
CA PHE A 232 13.29 21.03 -2.52
C PHE A 232 14.04 20.20 -1.47
N GLY A 233 15.34 20.47 -1.34
CA GLY A 233 16.19 19.85 -0.33
C GLY A 233 16.12 18.31 -0.34
N ARG A 234 16.00 17.71 0.86
CA ARG A 234 15.98 16.24 1.03
C ARG A 234 14.77 15.55 0.39
N LEU A 235 13.64 16.24 0.29
CA LEU A 235 12.44 15.66 -0.36
C LEU A 235 12.71 15.31 -1.80
N ARG A 236 13.51 16.10 -2.51
CA ARG A 236 13.92 15.81 -3.89
C ARG A 236 14.64 14.46 -4.04
N ALA A 237 15.50 14.12 -3.07
CA ALA A 237 16.21 12.83 -3.07
C ALA A 237 15.27 11.66 -2.70
N LEU A 238 14.26 11.90 -1.86
CA LEU A 238 13.30 10.87 -1.45
C LEU A 238 12.25 10.56 -2.51
N VAL A 239 11.93 11.54 -3.38
CA VAL A 239 11.03 11.41 -4.53
C VAL A 239 11.79 11.02 -5.81
N ASP A 240 13.11 11.12 -5.81
CA ASP A 240 14.03 10.84 -6.93
C ASP A 240 13.76 11.74 -8.17
N THR A 241 13.18 12.91 -7.94
CA THR A 241 12.97 13.93 -8.99
C THR A 241 12.80 15.31 -8.37
N SER A 242 13.00 16.36 -9.16
CA SER A 242 12.73 17.74 -8.73
C SER A 242 11.28 18.14 -8.86
N GLU A 243 10.51 17.43 -9.69
CA GLU A 243 9.15 17.81 -10.04
C GLU A 243 8.35 16.59 -10.49
N ILE A 244 7.06 16.58 -10.14
CA ILE A 244 6.06 15.61 -10.64
C ILE A 244 4.75 16.35 -10.94
N VAL A 245 3.89 15.70 -11.74
CA VAL A 245 2.52 16.14 -11.95
C VAL A 245 1.57 15.16 -11.27
N ILE A 246 0.70 15.68 -10.43
CA ILE A 246 -0.36 14.90 -9.76
C ILE A 246 -1.70 15.35 -10.33
N HIS A 247 -2.48 14.39 -10.81
CA HIS A 247 -3.82 14.69 -11.32
C HIS A 247 -4.86 14.63 -10.19
N THR A 248 -5.80 15.59 -10.20
CA THR A 248 -6.92 15.62 -9.26
C THR A 248 -8.17 16.21 -9.95
N HIS A 249 -9.29 16.27 -9.24
CA HIS A 249 -10.48 16.97 -9.78
C HIS A 249 -10.32 18.49 -9.63
N GLU A 250 -10.98 19.24 -10.50
CA GLU A 250 -10.98 20.69 -10.43
C GLU A 250 -11.66 21.17 -9.13
N GLY A 251 -11.04 22.10 -8.43
CA GLY A 251 -11.50 22.56 -7.13
C GLY A 251 -11.22 21.60 -5.98
N ALA A 252 -10.38 20.57 -6.19
CA ALA A 252 -9.91 19.71 -5.11
C ALA A 252 -9.17 20.52 -4.04
N PRO A 253 -9.26 20.16 -2.76
CA PRO A 253 -8.42 20.78 -1.75
C PRO A 253 -6.96 20.32 -1.88
N VAL A 254 -6.01 21.15 -1.46
CA VAL A 254 -4.57 20.83 -1.47
C VAL A 254 -4.27 19.51 -0.75
N ARG A 255 -4.98 19.21 0.33
CA ARG A 255 -4.82 17.94 1.07
C ARG A 255 -4.99 16.71 0.19
N ASP A 256 -5.83 16.73 -0.84
CA ASP A 256 -6.03 15.58 -1.73
C ASP A 256 -4.77 15.30 -2.57
N VAL A 257 -4.10 16.35 -3.04
CA VAL A 257 -2.84 16.22 -3.77
C VAL A 257 -1.73 15.73 -2.84
N LEU A 258 -1.65 16.30 -1.63
CA LEU A 258 -0.66 15.87 -0.63
C LEU A 258 -0.92 14.44 -0.14
N ARG A 259 -2.18 14.03 0.03
CA ARG A 259 -2.57 12.65 0.35
C ARG A 259 -2.08 11.68 -0.73
N LYS A 260 -2.32 11.98 -2.01
CA LYS A 260 -1.83 11.18 -3.13
C LYS A 260 -0.30 11.10 -3.13
N LEU A 261 0.38 12.24 -2.99
CA LEU A 261 1.83 12.33 -2.90
C LEU A 261 2.39 11.42 -1.80
N PHE A 262 1.90 11.57 -0.58
CA PHE A 262 2.43 10.83 0.57
C PHE A 262 2.02 9.36 0.62
N ASN A 263 0.92 8.99 -0.01
CA ASN A 263 0.58 7.59 -0.22
C ASN A 263 1.53 6.92 -1.21
N TYR A 264 1.90 7.63 -2.27
CA TYR A 264 2.79 7.11 -3.29
C TYR A 264 4.28 7.12 -2.87
N TYR A 265 4.71 8.13 -2.08
CA TYR A 265 6.07 8.29 -1.59
C TYR A 265 6.16 8.17 -0.06
N PRO A 266 6.09 6.97 0.51
CA PRO A 266 6.06 6.78 1.98
C PRO A 266 7.31 7.32 2.67
N ARG A 267 8.48 7.30 2.02
CA ARG A 267 9.71 7.91 2.57
C ARG A 267 9.62 9.43 2.67
N ALA A 268 9.02 10.09 1.68
CA ALA A 268 8.77 11.53 1.74
C ALA A 268 7.75 11.88 2.83
N ARG A 269 6.73 11.01 3.03
CA ARG A 269 5.77 11.14 4.14
C ARG A 269 6.48 11.14 5.49
N ALA A 270 7.32 10.15 5.76
CA ALA A 270 8.06 10.04 7.02
C ALA A 270 8.98 11.24 7.30
N GLU A 271 9.51 11.88 6.24
CA GLU A 271 10.30 13.11 6.36
C GLU A 271 9.43 14.34 6.64
N ALA A 272 8.27 14.47 6.03
CA ALA A 272 7.43 15.67 6.08
C ALA A 272 6.42 15.66 7.24
N LEU A 273 5.92 14.50 7.62
CA LEU A 273 4.81 14.34 8.55
C LEU A 273 5.20 13.53 9.78
N GLU A 274 4.54 13.86 10.90
CA GLU A 274 4.55 13.10 12.15
C GLU A 274 3.22 12.39 12.33
N ARG A 275 3.26 11.07 12.57
CA ARG A 275 2.06 10.27 12.85
C ARG A 275 1.67 10.44 14.31
N ARG A 276 0.40 10.78 14.56
CA ARG A 276 -0.21 10.82 15.90
C ARG A 276 -1.39 9.87 15.96
N TRP A 277 -1.66 9.36 17.14
CA TRP A 277 -2.81 8.52 17.40
C TRP A 277 -3.87 9.33 18.12
N GLN A 278 -5.10 9.29 17.60
CA GLN A 278 -6.28 9.92 18.23
C GLN A 278 -7.28 8.84 18.59
N SER A 279 -7.89 8.98 19.76
CA SER A 279 -9.01 8.15 20.18
C SER A 279 -10.32 8.90 19.96
N HIS A 280 -11.25 8.26 19.27
CA HIS A 280 -12.61 8.78 19.10
C HIS A 280 -13.57 7.91 19.88
N GLU A 281 -14.24 8.49 20.87
CA GLU A 281 -15.31 7.80 21.59
C GLU A 281 -16.53 7.66 20.67
N ARG A 282 -17.01 6.42 20.51
CA ARG A 282 -18.30 6.20 19.86
C ARG A 282 -19.40 6.53 20.83
N GLN A 283 -20.39 7.34 20.41
CA GLN A 283 -21.60 7.55 21.17
C GLN A 283 -22.26 6.22 21.52
N ASN A 284 -22.50 5.98 22.81
CA ASN A 284 -23.10 4.75 23.36
C ASN A 284 -22.23 3.47 23.28
N SER A 285 -20.90 3.58 23.17
CA SER A 285 -19.99 2.46 23.21
C SER A 285 -18.96 2.62 24.32
N ALA A 286 -18.59 1.49 24.95
CA ALA A 286 -17.47 1.45 25.91
C ALA A 286 -16.09 1.40 25.21
N TRP A 287 -16.08 1.46 23.88
CA TRP A 287 -14.85 1.31 23.06
C TRP A 287 -14.56 2.61 22.33
N ALA A 288 -13.29 2.99 22.33
CA ALA A 288 -12.78 4.08 21.52
C ALA A 288 -12.14 3.52 20.23
N ASP A 289 -12.45 4.14 19.11
CA ASP A 289 -11.74 3.85 17.86
C ASP A 289 -10.41 4.62 17.87
N LEU A 290 -9.31 3.91 17.59
CA LEU A 290 -8.00 4.52 17.43
C LEU A 290 -7.78 4.80 15.94
N THR A 291 -7.66 6.06 15.59
CA THR A 291 -7.28 6.50 14.24
C THR A 291 -5.91 7.15 14.25
N SER A 292 -5.17 7.04 13.17
CA SER A 292 -3.92 7.76 13.01
C SER A 292 -4.15 9.04 12.21
N THR A 293 -3.65 10.16 12.73
CA THR A 293 -3.64 11.46 12.07
C THR A 293 -2.19 11.84 11.78
N TYR A 294 -1.97 12.56 10.69
CA TYR A 294 -0.65 13.01 10.30
C TYR A 294 -0.57 14.54 10.34
N LEU A 295 0.40 15.04 11.08
CA LEU A 295 0.64 16.47 11.21
C LEU A 295 1.96 16.86 10.54
N PRO A 296 2.04 18.05 9.96
CA PRO A 296 3.31 18.58 9.45
C PRO A 296 4.38 18.61 10.53
N ARG A 297 5.59 18.16 10.20
CA ARG A 297 6.75 18.35 11.06
C ARG A 297 7.10 19.84 11.12
N TYR A 298 7.64 20.29 12.25
CA TYR A 298 8.08 21.66 12.42
C TYR A 298 9.05 22.07 11.30
N GLY A 299 8.82 23.23 10.69
CA GLY A 299 9.62 23.75 9.58
C GLY A 299 9.33 23.16 8.20
N TRP A 300 8.39 22.19 8.08
CA TRP A 300 7.89 21.77 6.78
C TRP A 300 7.00 22.87 6.19
N ARG A 301 7.24 23.21 4.93
CA ARG A 301 6.51 24.28 4.25
C ARG A 301 6.00 23.84 2.89
N VAL A 302 4.81 24.28 2.55
CA VAL A 302 4.22 24.13 1.22
C VAL A 302 3.78 25.51 0.75
N LEU A 303 4.18 25.87 -0.46
CA LEU A 303 3.72 27.10 -1.10
C LEU A 303 2.75 26.74 -2.21
N LEU A 304 1.61 27.42 -2.25
CA LEU A 304 0.66 27.41 -3.36
C LEU A 304 0.91 28.66 -4.20
N ASN A 305 1.36 28.48 -5.45
CA ASN A 305 1.71 29.58 -6.36
C ASN A 305 2.66 30.60 -5.74
N GLY A 306 3.66 30.13 -5.00
CA GLY A 306 4.64 30.98 -4.33
C GLY A 306 4.20 31.59 -2.99
N ARG A 307 2.91 31.44 -2.59
CA ARG A 307 2.40 31.90 -1.30
C ARG A 307 2.35 30.74 -0.30
N ASP A 308 2.84 30.97 0.91
CA ASP A 308 2.78 29.95 1.96
C ASP A 308 1.35 29.48 2.23
N LEU A 309 1.17 28.18 2.30
CA LEU A 309 -0.13 27.55 2.44
C LEU A 309 -0.86 27.98 3.73
N GLU A 310 -0.10 28.28 4.78
CA GLU A 310 -0.63 28.82 6.03
C GLU A 310 -1.46 30.12 5.79
N TYR A 311 -1.01 30.95 4.84
CA TYR A 311 -1.72 32.20 4.48
C TYR A 311 -2.63 32.07 3.25
N ALA A 312 -2.68 30.87 2.63
CA ALA A 312 -3.49 30.61 1.45
C ALA A 312 -4.75 29.75 1.73
N GLY A 313 -5.07 29.51 3.00
CA GLY A 313 -6.23 28.72 3.39
C GLY A 313 -5.89 27.28 3.85
N GLY A 314 -4.59 27.00 4.09
CA GLY A 314 -4.14 25.69 4.61
C GLY A 314 -4.41 24.54 3.63
N PHE A 315 -4.53 23.36 4.11
CA PHE A 315 -4.80 22.17 3.30
C PHE A 315 -6.20 22.14 2.66
N SER A 316 -7.09 23.01 3.12
CA SER A 316 -8.43 23.15 2.54
C SER A 316 -8.48 24.12 1.35
N ALA A 317 -7.37 24.82 1.03
CA ALA A 317 -7.27 25.69 -0.13
C ALA A 317 -7.65 24.94 -1.40
N ARG A 318 -8.45 25.57 -2.26
CA ARG A 318 -8.97 24.96 -3.49
C ARG A 318 -8.00 25.17 -4.63
N LEU A 319 -7.74 24.09 -5.39
CA LEU A 319 -6.80 24.09 -6.51
C LEU A 319 -7.49 24.37 -7.84
N GLY A 320 -6.90 25.27 -8.62
CA GLY A 320 -7.22 25.48 -10.03
C GLY A 320 -6.41 24.54 -10.95
N LYS A 321 -6.71 24.57 -12.25
CA LYS A 321 -6.09 23.66 -13.24
C LYS A 321 -4.59 23.84 -13.46
N ALA A 322 -4.04 25.01 -13.20
CA ALA A 322 -2.65 25.36 -13.47
C ALA A 322 -1.87 25.72 -12.20
N ASP A 323 -2.39 25.32 -11.03
CA ASP A 323 -1.73 25.61 -9.77
C ASP A 323 -0.45 24.80 -9.59
N GLU A 324 0.48 25.38 -8.84
CA GLU A 324 1.76 24.77 -8.49
C GLU A 324 1.92 24.69 -6.97
N LEU A 325 2.37 23.54 -6.50
CA LEU A 325 2.79 23.34 -5.12
C LEU A 325 4.32 23.24 -5.05
N SER A 326 4.95 24.12 -4.28
CA SER A 326 6.37 24.03 -3.96
C SER A 326 6.54 23.45 -2.53
N ILE A 327 7.20 22.31 -2.39
CA ILE A 327 7.25 21.52 -1.14
C ILE A 327 8.69 21.49 -0.61
N PHE A 328 8.86 22.04 0.60
CA PHE A 328 10.15 22.17 1.27
C PHE A 328 10.25 21.20 2.45
N PRO A 329 11.41 20.57 2.67
CA PRO A 329 11.59 19.72 3.84
C PRO A 329 11.53 20.55 5.14
N PRO A 330 11.31 19.89 6.31
CA PRO A 330 11.50 20.53 7.61
C PRO A 330 12.87 21.17 7.71
N GLY A 331 12.95 22.33 8.35
CA GLY A 331 14.20 22.96 8.73
C GLY A 331 14.98 22.05 9.71
N ARG A 332 16.31 22.15 9.69
CA ARG A 332 17.16 21.53 10.71
C ARG A 332 17.25 22.39 11.95
#